data_da0abdc117539abb01273f205e41c9a8
#
_entry.id   da0abdc117539abb01273f205e41c9a8
#
_cell.length_a   1.000
_cell.length_b   1.000
_cell.length_c   1.000
_cell.angle_alpha   90.00
_cell.angle_beta   90.00
_cell.angle_gamma   90.00
#
_symmetry.space_group_name_H-M   'P 1'
#
loop_
_entity.id
_entity.type
_entity.pdbx_description
1 polymer ?
#
loop_
_entity_poly.entity_id
_entity_poly.type
_entity_poly.pdbx_seq_one_letter_code
_entity_poly.pdbx_strand_id
1 'polypeptide(L)'
;MKVLVLGGVAAGTKVAAKLMREDRSNEVIVLNKGENISYAGCGLPYYVGHVIEEKEQLIVNTPEKYEKLTGVKVHTGTEAIAVKPEEKTVVAKDVNTGEETIYTYDKLVIAVGESPAKPPIEGVDLENVFFVRTPEDAIRIRNLVDTGNVKKAVVVGAGYIGLEIAENLKSQGIRPFVLDMVPQILAPGFDKEMADYVEGKLVEAGIPVVTGVQVTGIEGDGKVEKVLTSKKAYKADMVVMSAGIRPNTAFLADTGIEMFKGTILTDTFGQTNIPDIYAAGDCAMVHNAITGKAAWSPMGSTANIAGRLIAQNIRGKGLEYRGVLGTAVCKLPGVNVGRTGLTEVQAKEEGFQPVSVITVVDDKAHYYAGASTFIIKMIADKESLRLLGVQVIGSGAVDKIVDIAVTGITMKATLTDLADMDLAYAPPFSTAIHPFEHTLNVLMNKIQGNFETFTPAEYAAGEAEGYRVVDGCLKPSIEGAPYVELTEVDGPVDGLDPEEKLLLVCNKGKRAYLLQNRLKFYGYKHTKVLEAGITFNDVEVE
;
A
#
# COMPACT_ATOMS: atom_id res chain seq x y z
N MET A 1 -38.18 -7.83 0.53
CA MET A 1 -37.09 -8.70 1.01
C MET A 1 -36.44 -8.01 2.19
N LYS A 2 -36.19 -8.75 3.28
CA LYS A 2 -35.54 -8.24 4.50
C LYS A 2 -34.03 -8.54 4.44
N VAL A 3 -33.21 -7.51 4.42
CA VAL A 3 -31.75 -7.63 4.39
C VAL A 3 -31.16 -7.06 5.68
N LEU A 4 -30.43 -7.90 6.39
CA LEU A 4 -29.69 -7.48 7.58
C LEU A 4 -28.21 -7.30 7.24
N VAL A 5 -27.64 -6.17 7.65
CA VAL A 5 -26.26 -5.81 7.41
C VAL A 5 -25.56 -5.61 8.75
N LEU A 6 -24.50 -6.36 9.01
CA LEU A 6 -23.70 -6.25 10.22
C LEU A 6 -22.48 -5.38 9.93
N GLY A 7 -22.45 -4.19 10.52
CA GLY A 7 -21.41 -3.18 10.31
C GLY A 7 -21.83 -2.05 9.37
N GLY A 8 -21.64 -0.81 9.84
CA GLY A 8 -22.14 0.43 9.21
C GLY A 8 -21.05 1.39 8.72
N VAL A 9 -19.87 0.92 8.29
CA VAL A 9 -18.82 1.84 7.80
C VAL A 9 -18.71 1.77 6.27
N ALA A 10 -17.66 1.19 5.69
CA ALA A 10 -17.44 1.26 4.25
C ALA A 10 -18.32 0.28 3.45
N ALA A 11 -18.12 -1.04 3.64
CA ALA A 11 -18.82 -2.06 2.88
C ALA A 11 -20.32 -2.09 3.19
N GLY A 12 -20.69 -2.11 4.48
CA GLY A 12 -22.07 -2.27 4.91
C GLY A 12 -22.97 -1.11 4.45
N THR A 13 -22.53 0.15 4.63
CA THR A 13 -23.28 1.31 4.12
C THR A 13 -23.40 1.30 2.59
N LYS A 14 -22.36 0.84 1.88
CA LYS A 14 -22.41 0.72 0.42
C LYS A 14 -23.44 -0.32 -0.03
N VAL A 15 -23.45 -1.50 0.60
CA VAL A 15 -24.45 -2.54 0.32
C VAL A 15 -25.86 -2.01 0.58
N ALA A 16 -26.12 -1.50 1.79
CA ALA A 16 -27.43 -1.04 2.22
C ALA A 16 -27.99 0.07 1.32
N ALA A 17 -27.19 1.12 1.08
CA ALA A 17 -27.62 2.21 0.18
C ALA A 17 -27.83 1.74 -1.27
N LYS A 18 -27.03 0.80 -1.77
CA LYS A 18 -27.20 0.29 -3.14
C LYS A 18 -28.45 -0.56 -3.27
N LEU A 19 -28.76 -1.41 -2.29
CA LEU A 19 -30.01 -2.20 -2.26
C LEU A 19 -31.25 -1.32 -2.30
N MET A 20 -31.27 -0.26 -1.50
CA MET A 20 -32.40 0.70 -1.48
C MET A 20 -32.52 1.50 -2.78
N ARG A 21 -31.43 1.76 -3.49
CA ARG A 21 -31.48 2.37 -4.84
C ARG A 21 -31.95 1.42 -5.92
N GLU A 22 -31.69 0.12 -5.78
CA GLU A 22 -32.19 -0.89 -6.73
C GLU A 22 -33.67 -1.17 -6.53
N ASP A 23 -34.14 -1.18 -5.30
CA ASP A 23 -35.54 -1.46 -4.97
C ASP A 23 -35.91 -0.92 -3.59
N ARG A 24 -36.74 0.11 -3.56
CA ARG A 24 -37.18 0.75 -2.31
C ARG A 24 -38.21 -0.07 -1.52
N SER A 25 -38.72 -1.18 -2.06
CA SER A 25 -39.57 -2.11 -1.32
C SER A 25 -38.81 -3.02 -0.35
N ASN A 26 -37.49 -3.02 -0.41
CA ASN A 26 -36.66 -3.77 0.54
C ASN A 26 -36.78 -3.15 1.95
N GLU A 27 -36.75 -4.01 2.96
CA GLU A 27 -36.46 -3.64 4.33
C GLU A 27 -34.98 -3.90 4.61
N VAL A 28 -34.18 -2.84 4.74
CA VAL A 28 -32.75 -2.94 4.98
C VAL A 28 -32.44 -2.37 6.35
N ILE A 29 -31.82 -3.18 7.21
CA ILE A 29 -31.44 -2.81 8.57
C ILE A 29 -29.93 -2.97 8.71
N VAL A 30 -29.23 -1.92 9.19
CA VAL A 30 -27.81 -1.96 9.54
C VAL A 30 -27.66 -2.00 11.05
N LEU A 31 -26.96 -3.00 11.57
CA LEU A 31 -26.53 -3.06 12.96
C LEU A 31 -25.07 -2.61 13.06
N ASN A 32 -24.80 -1.63 13.90
CA ASN A 32 -23.46 -1.10 14.09
C ASN A 32 -23.09 -1.00 15.58
N LYS A 33 -21.98 -1.65 15.97
CA LYS A 33 -21.51 -1.66 17.35
C LYS A 33 -21.18 -0.26 17.87
N GLY A 34 -20.50 0.56 17.08
CA GLY A 34 -20.13 1.94 17.43
C GLY A 34 -21.27 2.92 17.20
N GLU A 35 -21.16 4.12 17.76
CA GLU A 35 -22.12 5.20 17.56
C GLU A 35 -22.01 5.83 16.17
N ASN A 36 -20.81 5.86 15.59
CA ASN A 36 -20.56 6.47 14.31
C ASN A 36 -20.63 5.44 13.17
N ILE A 37 -21.30 5.79 12.09
CA ILE A 37 -21.30 5.07 10.81
C ILE A 37 -20.64 5.93 9.73
N SER A 38 -20.33 5.32 8.58
CA SER A 38 -19.89 6.08 7.38
C SER A 38 -18.80 7.09 7.67
N TYR A 39 -17.82 6.75 8.51
CA TYR A 39 -16.70 7.63 8.83
C TYR A 39 -15.47 7.38 7.95
N ALA A 40 -14.62 8.41 7.87
CA ALA A 40 -13.39 8.43 7.07
C ALA A 40 -12.23 7.76 7.82
N GLY A 41 -12.18 6.41 7.86
CA GLY A 41 -11.10 5.67 8.53
C GLY A 41 -9.71 6.04 8.03
N CYS A 42 -9.53 6.23 6.71
CA CYS A 42 -8.26 6.68 6.12
C CYS A 42 -7.96 8.17 6.40
N GLY A 43 -8.90 8.94 6.93
CA GLY A 43 -8.70 10.34 7.34
C GLY A 43 -8.11 10.51 8.72
N LEU A 44 -8.09 9.47 9.55
CA LEU A 44 -7.70 9.56 10.96
C LEU A 44 -6.28 10.08 11.18
N PRO A 45 -5.23 9.60 10.46
CA PRO A 45 -3.89 10.16 10.56
C PRO A 45 -3.84 11.66 10.22
N TYR A 46 -4.57 12.07 9.18
CA TYR A 46 -4.62 13.46 8.71
C TYR A 46 -5.37 14.39 9.67
N TYR A 47 -6.34 13.86 10.42
CA TYR A 47 -6.97 14.60 11.51
C TYR A 47 -5.99 14.79 12.67
N VAL A 48 -5.21 13.79 13.03
CA VAL A 48 -4.14 13.92 14.05
C VAL A 48 -3.12 14.98 13.65
N GLY A 49 -2.80 15.09 12.35
CA GLY A 49 -1.86 16.07 11.80
C GLY A 49 -2.46 17.45 11.47
N HIS A 50 -3.71 17.75 11.86
CA HIS A 50 -4.41 19.00 11.56
C HIS A 50 -4.61 19.31 10.07
N VAL A 51 -4.45 18.32 9.16
CA VAL A 51 -4.81 18.45 7.74
C VAL A 51 -6.33 18.43 7.58
N ILE A 52 -7.00 17.57 8.36
CA ILE A 52 -8.45 17.64 8.58
C ILE A 52 -8.65 18.42 9.88
N GLU A 53 -9.29 19.58 9.78
CA GLU A 53 -9.35 20.53 10.92
C GLU A 53 -10.41 20.13 11.93
N GLU A 54 -11.63 19.80 11.48
CA GLU A 54 -12.79 19.57 12.33
C GLU A 54 -13.12 18.07 12.42
N LYS A 55 -13.43 17.60 13.63
CA LYS A 55 -13.79 16.18 13.88
C LYS A 55 -15.05 15.75 13.12
N GLU A 56 -15.96 16.68 12.88
CA GLU A 56 -17.18 16.46 12.13
C GLU A 56 -16.90 16.07 10.67
N GLN A 57 -15.76 16.48 10.11
CA GLN A 57 -15.32 16.11 8.75
C GLN A 57 -14.95 14.63 8.65
N LEU A 58 -14.64 13.97 9.78
CA LEU A 58 -14.42 12.53 9.81
C LEU A 58 -15.72 11.73 9.62
N ILE A 59 -16.87 12.32 9.92
CA ILE A 59 -18.17 11.66 9.80
C ILE A 59 -18.83 12.07 8.48
N VAL A 60 -18.76 11.20 7.49
CA VAL A 60 -19.33 11.45 6.15
C VAL A 60 -20.85 11.54 6.23
N ASN A 61 -21.49 10.62 6.95
CA ASN A 61 -22.92 10.67 7.24
C ASN A 61 -23.19 10.24 8.68
N THR A 62 -24.02 11.03 9.39
CA THR A 62 -24.61 10.56 10.65
C THR A 62 -25.68 9.50 10.39
N PRO A 63 -26.07 8.66 11.38
CA PRO A 63 -27.15 7.68 11.23
C PRO A 63 -28.42 8.31 10.68
N GLU A 64 -28.89 9.42 11.24
CA GLU A 64 -30.12 10.11 10.88
C GLU A 64 -30.06 10.67 9.44
N LYS A 65 -28.90 11.26 9.06
CA LYS A 65 -28.69 11.74 7.69
C LYS A 65 -28.68 10.58 6.68
N TYR A 66 -28.03 9.48 7.04
CA TYR A 66 -27.96 8.30 6.20
C TYR A 66 -29.35 7.65 6.00
N GLU A 67 -30.14 7.53 7.07
CA GLU A 67 -31.51 7.03 6.99
C GLU A 67 -32.40 7.90 6.10
N LYS A 68 -32.35 9.22 6.28
CA LYS A 68 -33.12 10.18 5.44
C LYS A 68 -32.73 10.10 3.97
N LEU A 69 -31.44 9.93 3.67
CA LEU A 69 -30.95 9.86 2.29
C LEU A 69 -31.29 8.53 1.61
N THR A 70 -31.26 7.43 2.34
CA THR A 70 -31.30 6.09 1.76
C THR A 70 -32.58 5.33 2.01
N GLY A 71 -33.27 5.59 3.11
CA GLY A 71 -34.39 4.82 3.63
C GLY A 71 -33.97 3.53 4.37
N VAL A 72 -32.67 3.39 4.64
CA VAL A 72 -32.11 2.29 5.44
C VAL A 72 -32.37 2.55 6.92
N LYS A 73 -32.74 1.56 7.71
CA LYS A 73 -32.79 1.68 9.17
C LYS A 73 -31.41 1.40 9.75
N VAL A 74 -30.96 2.24 10.69
CA VAL A 74 -29.64 2.09 11.32
C VAL A 74 -29.79 1.99 12.84
N HIS A 75 -29.26 0.92 13.42
CA HIS A 75 -29.19 0.72 14.86
C HIS A 75 -27.73 0.79 15.28
N THR A 76 -27.32 1.91 15.87
CA THR A 76 -26.01 2.10 16.50
C THR A 76 -25.99 1.53 17.92
N GLY A 77 -24.81 1.41 18.54
CA GLY A 77 -24.67 0.77 19.85
C GLY A 77 -25.12 -0.69 19.87
N THR A 78 -25.24 -1.34 18.72
CA THR A 78 -25.85 -2.67 18.58
C THR A 78 -24.84 -3.67 17.98
N GLU A 79 -24.34 -4.57 18.81
CA GLU A 79 -23.33 -5.56 18.47
C GLU A 79 -23.95 -6.90 18.13
N ALA A 80 -23.72 -7.43 16.93
CA ALA A 80 -24.06 -8.81 16.60
C ALA A 80 -23.16 -9.78 17.37
N ILE A 81 -23.75 -10.68 18.16
CA ILE A 81 -23.04 -11.59 19.05
C ILE A 81 -23.20 -13.07 18.66
N ALA A 82 -24.20 -13.42 17.86
CA ALA A 82 -24.38 -14.77 17.32
C ALA A 82 -25.17 -14.73 16.01
N VAL A 83 -24.84 -15.61 15.09
CA VAL A 83 -25.60 -15.88 13.87
C VAL A 83 -26.09 -17.32 13.90
N LYS A 84 -27.36 -17.56 13.60
CA LYS A 84 -27.96 -18.88 13.45
C LYS A 84 -28.45 -19.03 12.02
N PRO A 85 -27.64 -19.60 11.13
CA PRO A 85 -27.95 -19.67 9.70
C PRO A 85 -29.22 -20.47 9.40
N GLU A 86 -29.42 -21.60 10.07
CA GLU A 86 -30.57 -22.48 9.92
C GLU A 86 -31.91 -21.81 10.25
N GLU A 87 -31.89 -20.96 11.30
CA GLU A 87 -33.05 -20.17 11.75
C GLU A 87 -33.23 -18.87 10.98
N LYS A 88 -32.23 -18.48 10.17
CA LYS A 88 -32.10 -17.15 9.56
C LYS A 88 -32.23 -16.01 10.57
N THR A 89 -31.54 -16.12 11.71
CA THR A 89 -31.58 -15.12 12.78
C THR A 89 -30.18 -14.68 13.18
N VAL A 90 -30.12 -13.45 13.69
CA VAL A 90 -28.94 -12.87 14.35
C VAL A 90 -29.36 -12.41 15.74
N VAL A 91 -28.59 -12.81 16.74
CA VAL A 91 -28.71 -12.24 18.09
C VAL A 91 -27.80 -11.03 18.18
N ALA A 92 -28.34 -9.89 18.52
CA ALA A 92 -27.58 -8.66 18.74
C ALA A 92 -27.82 -8.13 20.15
N LYS A 93 -26.78 -7.51 20.70
CA LYS A 93 -26.74 -6.96 22.05
C LYS A 93 -26.57 -5.45 22.01
N ASP A 94 -27.38 -4.71 22.72
CA ASP A 94 -27.15 -3.31 23.01
C ASP A 94 -25.89 -3.18 23.90
N VAL A 95 -24.90 -2.43 23.46
CA VAL A 95 -23.60 -2.31 24.16
C VAL A 95 -23.69 -1.53 25.48
N ASN A 96 -24.72 -0.68 25.64
CA ASN A 96 -24.91 0.15 26.82
C ASN A 96 -25.76 -0.55 27.89
N THR A 97 -26.87 -1.21 27.47
CA THR A 97 -27.82 -1.85 28.38
C THR A 97 -27.54 -3.32 28.61
N GLY A 98 -26.89 -3.96 27.64
CA GLY A 98 -26.69 -5.40 27.64
C GLY A 98 -27.93 -6.21 27.20
N GLU A 99 -29.02 -5.55 26.79
CA GLU A 99 -30.24 -6.20 26.32
C GLU A 99 -29.99 -6.90 24.97
N GLU A 100 -30.52 -8.13 24.84
CA GLU A 100 -30.40 -8.92 23.60
C GLU A 100 -31.68 -8.83 22.79
N THR A 101 -31.51 -8.66 21.47
CA THR A 101 -32.61 -8.62 20.49
C THR A 101 -32.32 -9.59 19.36
N ILE A 102 -33.35 -10.33 18.91
CA ILE A 102 -33.25 -11.24 17.79
C ILE A 102 -33.78 -10.58 16.52
N TYR A 103 -32.93 -10.55 15.49
CA TYR A 103 -33.25 -10.04 14.15
C TYR A 103 -33.38 -11.22 13.17
N THR A 104 -34.45 -11.22 12.37
CA THR A 104 -34.63 -12.15 11.27
C THR A 104 -34.17 -11.56 9.94
N TYR A 105 -33.79 -12.38 8.97
CA TYR A 105 -33.38 -11.91 7.64
C TYR A 105 -33.77 -12.90 6.53
N ASP A 106 -33.98 -12.37 5.31
CA ASP A 106 -33.96 -13.16 4.07
C ASP A 106 -32.55 -13.30 3.54
N LYS A 107 -31.76 -12.21 3.63
CA LYS A 107 -30.34 -12.13 3.26
C LYS A 107 -29.54 -11.46 4.37
N LEU A 108 -28.35 -11.98 4.65
CA LEU A 108 -27.41 -11.45 5.64
C LEU A 108 -26.15 -10.96 4.93
N VAL A 109 -25.66 -9.78 5.32
CA VAL A 109 -24.35 -9.26 4.87
C VAL A 109 -23.48 -9.01 6.10
N ILE A 110 -22.33 -9.67 6.16
CA ILE A 110 -21.35 -9.52 7.22
C ILE A 110 -20.28 -8.54 6.76
N ALA A 111 -20.25 -7.36 7.39
CA ALA A 111 -19.33 -6.25 7.07
C ALA A 111 -18.77 -5.63 8.36
N VAL A 112 -18.49 -6.47 9.36
CA VAL A 112 -18.07 -6.08 10.72
C VAL A 112 -16.64 -5.54 10.81
N GLY A 113 -15.90 -5.57 9.72
CA GLY A 113 -14.55 -5.03 9.64
C GLY A 113 -13.55 -5.78 10.53
N GLU A 114 -12.57 -5.03 11.02
CA GLU A 114 -11.47 -5.51 11.84
C GLU A 114 -11.26 -4.60 13.07
N SER A 115 -10.38 -5.06 13.97
CA SER A 115 -9.87 -4.29 15.09
C SER A 115 -8.34 -4.34 15.11
N PRO A 116 -7.65 -3.31 15.65
CA PRO A 116 -6.21 -3.33 15.81
C PRO A 116 -5.78 -4.56 16.63
N ALA A 117 -4.72 -5.21 16.18
CA ALA A 117 -4.13 -6.30 16.93
C ALA A 117 -3.47 -5.74 18.20
N LYS A 118 -3.97 -6.16 19.34
CA LYS A 118 -3.38 -5.84 20.64
C LYS A 118 -2.37 -6.92 21.00
N PRO A 119 -1.05 -6.63 20.96
CA PRO A 119 -0.04 -7.63 21.31
C PRO A 119 -0.10 -7.92 22.81
N PRO A 120 0.20 -9.16 23.24
CA PRO A 120 0.21 -9.55 24.65
C PRO A 120 1.54 -9.12 25.30
N ILE A 121 1.79 -7.81 25.38
CA ILE A 121 2.98 -7.22 26.00
C ILE A 121 2.58 -6.41 27.24
N GLU A 122 3.46 -6.39 28.23
CA GLU A 122 3.27 -5.60 29.43
C GLU A 122 3.23 -4.10 29.10
N GLY A 123 2.36 -3.35 29.78
CA GLY A 123 2.23 -1.90 29.63
C GLY A 123 1.44 -1.43 28.41
N VAL A 124 0.85 -2.33 27.62
CA VAL A 124 0.07 -1.96 26.43
C VAL A 124 -1.21 -1.16 26.77
N ASP A 125 -1.64 -1.19 28.02
CA ASP A 125 -2.80 -0.46 28.57
C ASP A 125 -2.44 0.80 29.36
N LEU A 126 -1.16 1.20 29.40
CA LEU A 126 -0.74 2.44 30.03
C LEU A 126 -1.36 3.66 29.35
N GLU A 127 -1.57 4.73 30.11
CA GLU A 127 -1.99 6.01 29.54
C GLU A 127 -1.01 6.47 28.45
N ASN A 128 -1.51 7.11 27.39
CA ASN A 128 -0.78 7.53 26.19
C ASN A 128 -0.28 6.39 25.29
N VAL A 129 -0.80 5.18 25.46
CA VAL A 129 -0.69 4.11 24.47
C VAL A 129 -1.99 4.06 23.66
N PHE A 130 -1.91 4.24 22.35
CA PHE A 130 -3.04 4.37 21.46
C PHE A 130 -3.03 3.31 20.35
N PHE A 131 -4.23 3.00 19.89
CA PHE A 131 -4.51 2.32 18.64
C PHE A 131 -5.25 3.29 17.72
N VAL A 132 -5.18 3.10 16.40
CA VAL A 132 -5.85 3.98 15.44
C VAL A 132 -6.83 3.17 14.60
N ARG A 133 -8.13 3.33 14.89
CA ARG A 133 -9.18 2.62 14.17
C ARG A 133 -10.46 3.43 14.02
N THR A 134 -10.84 4.20 15.04
CA THR A 134 -12.10 4.92 15.09
C THR A 134 -11.86 6.44 15.19
N PRO A 135 -12.88 7.27 14.87
CA PRO A 135 -12.79 8.71 15.11
C PRO A 135 -12.41 9.06 16.56
N GLU A 136 -12.94 8.31 17.54
CA GLU A 136 -12.66 8.50 18.95
C GLU A 136 -11.17 8.29 19.26
N ASP A 137 -10.52 7.32 18.62
CA ASP A 137 -9.08 7.10 18.78
C ASP A 137 -8.28 8.31 18.29
N ALA A 138 -8.58 8.78 17.08
CA ALA A 138 -7.90 9.94 16.50
C ALA A 138 -8.13 11.22 17.33
N ILE A 139 -9.35 11.42 17.86
CA ILE A 139 -9.68 12.54 18.75
C ILE A 139 -8.85 12.47 20.03
N ARG A 140 -8.72 11.30 20.65
CA ARG A 140 -7.89 11.14 21.88
C ARG A 140 -6.42 11.44 21.59
N ILE A 141 -5.87 10.96 20.47
CA ILE A 141 -4.49 11.23 20.07
C ILE A 141 -4.30 12.73 19.84
N ARG A 142 -5.18 13.37 19.06
CA ARG A 142 -5.10 14.81 18.76
C ARG A 142 -5.20 15.65 20.01
N ASN A 143 -6.14 15.35 20.91
CA ASN A 143 -6.26 16.05 22.19
C ASN A 143 -4.95 16.02 22.99
N LEU A 144 -4.25 14.88 23.01
CA LEU A 144 -2.95 14.78 23.67
C LEU A 144 -1.86 15.58 22.93
N VAL A 145 -1.83 15.52 21.60
CA VAL A 145 -0.91 16.32 20.75
C VAL A 145 -1.09 17.81 21.03
N ASP A 146 -2.34 18.28 21.10
CA ASP A 146 -2.71 19.69 21.31
C ASP A 146 -2.32 20.23 22.69
N THR A 147 -2.08 19.37 23.68
CA THR A 147 -1.52 19.81 24.98
C THR A 147 -0.11 20.41 24.85
N GLY A 148 0.61 20.10 23.76
CA GLY A 148 2.01 20.49 23.56
C GLY A 148 3.03 19.76 24.47
N ASN A 149 2.57 18.81 25.30
CA ASN A 149 3.42 18.09 26.25
C ASN A 149 4.16 16.89 25.62
N VAL A 150 3.70 16.39 24.48
CA VAL A 150 4.34 15.29 23.76
C VAL A 150 5.49 15.81 22.91
N LYS A 151 6.69 15.28 23.14
CA LYS A 151 7.90 15.63 22.37
C LYS A 151 8.41 14.44 21.56
N LYS A 152 8.19 13.21 22.04
CA LYS A 152 8.66 11.97 21.45
C LYS A 152 7.51 10.99 21.36
N ALA A 153 7.32 10.42 20.19
CA ALA A 153 6.38 9.34 19.96
C ALA A 153 7.10 8.09 19.43
N VAL A 154 6.67 6.92 19.86
CA VAL A 154 7.05 5.66 19.23
C VAL A 154 5.84 5.14 18.47
N VAL A 155 6.02 4.87 17.17
CA VAL A 155 5.04 4.21 16.32
C VAL A 155 5.49 2.77 16.11
N VAL A 156 4.64 1.82 16.47
CA VAL A 156 4.94 0.38 16.35
C VAL A 156 4.20 -0.16 15.14
N GLY A 157 4.93 -0.51 14.10
CA GLY A 157 4.45 -0.93 12.79
C GLY A 157 4.80 0.08 11.70
N ALA A 158 5.54 -0.37 10.68
CA ALA A 158 5.99 0.43 9.52
C ALA A 158 5.17 0.14 8.26
N GLY A 159 3.90 -0.22 8.41
CA GLY A 159 2.91 -0.25 7.34
C GLY A 159 2.36 1.15 7.03
N TYR A 160 1.41 1.24 6.09
CA TYR A 160 0.81 2.51 5.64
C TYR A 160 0.30 3.37 6.81
N ILE A 161 -0.52 2.80 7.70
CA ILE A 161 -1.10 3.53 8.83
C ILE A 161 -0.02 4.09 9.76
N GLY A 162 0.97 3.27 10.11
CA GLY A 162 2.05 3.68 11.00
C GLY A 162 2.91 4.80 10.41
N LEU A 163 3.24 4.71 9.13
CA LEU A 163 4.03 5.74 8.44
C LEU A 163 3.26 7.05 8.26
N GLU A 164 1.95 6.98 7.94
CA GLU A 164 1.09 8.18 7.86
C GLU A 164 0.92 8.85 9.24
N ILE A 165 0.78 8.08 10.32
CA ILE A 165 0.76 8.62 11.68
C ILE A 165 2.10 9.28 12.01
N ALA A 166 3.21 8.65 11.70
CA ALA A 166 4.55 9.21 11.96
C ALA A 166 4.76 10.53 11.20
N GLU A 167 4.34 10.60 9.93
CA GLU A 167 4.38 11.84 9.12
C GLU A 167 3.56 12.94 9.77
N ASN A 168 2.32 12.63 10.17
CA ASN A 168 1.40 13.60 10.74
C ASN A 168 1.82 14.04 12.15
N LEU A 169 2.36 13.18 13.01
CA LEU A 169 2.95 13.57 14.29
C LEU A 169 4.17 14.47 14.09
N LYS A 170 5.03 14.17 13.10
CA LYS A 170 6.17 15.01 12.78
C LYS A 170 5.75 16.41 12.33
N SER A 171 4.70 16.54 11.53
CA SER A 171 4.17 17.84 11.09
C SER A 171 3.73 18.73 12.29
N GLN A 172 3.37 18.11 13.42
CA GLN A 172 3.04 18.78 14.68
C GLN A 172 4.25 19.02 15.61
N GLY A 173 5.47 18.86 15.09
CA GLY A 173 6.71 19.12 15.86
C GLY A 173 7.08 18.02 16.85
N ILE A 174 6.39 16.88 16.84
CA ILE A 174 6.72 15.69 17.61
C ILE A 174 7.82 14.91 16.87
N ARG A 175 8.74 14.30 17.62
CA ARG A 175 9.79 13.42 17.06
C ARG A 175 9.31 11.98 17.06
N PRO A 176 8.83 11.43 15.94
CA PRO A 176 8.43 10.04 15.87
C PRO A 176 9.64 9.12 15.69
N PHE A 177 9.55 7.92 16.26
CA PHE A 177 10.40 6.77 16.00
C PHE A 177 9.51 5.64 15.52
N VAL A 178 9.80 5.09 14.36
CA VAL A 178 9.05 3.95 13.82
C VAL A 178 9.81 2.67 14.11
N LEU A 179 9.13 1.69 14.73
CA LEU A 179 9.70 0.38 15.05
C LEU A 179 8.90 -0.71 14.34
N ASP A 180 9.56 -1.66 13.69
CA ASP A 180 8.90 -2.82 13.11
C ASP A 180 9.68 -4.11 13.37
N MET A 181 8.95 -5.21 13.59
CA MET A 181 9.55 -6.54 13.74
C MET A 181 9.96 -7.16 12.41
N VAL A 182 9.33 -6.76 11.32
CA VAL A 182 9.67 -7.18 9.96
C VAL A 182 10.92 -6.41 9.51
N PRO A 183 11.85 -7.04 8.76
CA PRO A 183 13.11 -6.42 8.36
C PRO A 183 12.97 -5.43 7.19
N GLN A 184 11.79 -4.86 7.00
CA GLN A 184 11.47 -3.96 5.90
C GLN A 184 10.21 -3.14 6.21
N ILE A 185 10.18 -1.88 5.80
CA ILE A 185 8.97 -1.06 5.82
C ILE A 185 8.03 -1.44 4.65
N LEU A 186 6.75 -1.08 4.73
CA LEU A 186 5.76 -1.29 3.66
C LEU A 186 5.64 -2.75 3.16
N ALA A 187 6.08 -3.71 3.97
CA ALA A 187 5.95 -5.13 3.65
C ALA A 187 4.48 -5.60 3.73
N PRO A 188 4.07 -6.53 2.90
CA PRO A 188 4.80 -7.20 1.79
C PRO A 188 4.59 -6.51 0.42
N GLY A 189 4.22 -5.25 0.42
CA GLY A 189 3.73 -4.54 -0.77
C GLY A 189 4.83 -4.03 -1.71
N PHE A 190 6.05 -3.84 -1.22
CA PHE A 190 7.19 -3.35 -2.00
C PHE A 190 8.32 -4.37 -2.01
N ASP A 191 9.09 -4.41 -3.10
CA ASP A 191 10.37 -5.11 -3.12
C ASP A 191 11.36 -4.38 -2.20
N LYS A 192 12.33 -5.13 -1.66
CA LYS A 192 13.18 -4.64 -0.57
C LYS A 192 13.97 -3.39 -0.94
N GLU A 193 14.58 -3.35 -2.10
CA GLU A 193 15.38 -2.20 -2.55
C GLU A 193 14.53 -0.92 -2.67
N MET A 194 13.27 -1.03 -3.11
CA MET A 194 12.35 0.10 -3.17
C MET A 194 11.96 0.58 -1.77
N ALA A 195 11.70 -0.36 -0.85
CA ALA A 195 11.39 -0.06 0.54
C ALA A 195 12.58 0.58 1.27
N ASP A 196 13.80 0.07 1.06
CA ASP A 196 15.03 0.60 1.64
C ASP A 196 15.29 2.05 1.20
N TYR A 197 15.05 2.35 -0.08
CA TYR A 197 15.15 3.73 -0.57
C TYR A 197 14.16 4.66 0.15
N VAL A 198 12.91 4.22 0.34
CA VAL A 198 11.91 5.00 1.10
C VAL A 198 12.31 5.16 2.56
N GLU A 199 12.86 4.11 3.20
CA GLU A 199 13.36 4.17 4.56
C GLU A 199 14.46 5.23 4.70
N GLY A 200 15.41 5.28 3.76
CA GLY A 200 16.43 6.32 3.69
C GLY A 200 15.83 7.73 3.63
N LYS A 201 14.80 7.94 2.80
CA LYS A 201 14.09 9.23 2.69
C LYS A 201 13.36 9.62 3.96
N LEU A 202 12.78 8.67 4.68
CA LEU A 202 12.17 8.93 5.99
C LEU A 202 13.21 9.37 7.03
N VAL A 203 14.37 8.71 7.06
CA VAL A 203 15.48 9.08 7.94
C VAL A 203 16.01 10.49 7.61
N GLU A 204 16.24 10.81 6.33
CA GLU A 204 16.61 12.16 5.85
C GLU A 204 15.57 13.20 6.28
N ALA A 205 14.29 12.85 6.20
CA ALA A 205 13.20 13.70 6.66
C ALA A 205 13.09 13.79 8.19
N GLY A 206 13.92 13.09 8.96
CA GLY A 206 13.94 13.11 10.43
C GLY A 206 12.86 12.22 11.07
N ILE A 207 12.47 11.15 10.41
CA ILE A 207 11.68 10.03 10.96
C ILE A 207 12.58 8.78 10.99
N PRO A 208 13.30 8.55 12.09
CA PRO A 208 14.10 7.34 12.24
C PRO A 208 13.21 6.10 12.21
N VAL A 209 13.60 5.13 11.41
CA VAL A 209 12.96 3.83 11.31
C VAL A 209 13.94 2.76 11.80
N VAL A 210 13.44 1.77 12.54
CA VAL A 210 14.24 0.62 12.99
C VAL A 210 13.43 -0.63 12.74
N THR A 211 13.85 -1.38 11.74
CA THR A 211 13.27 -2.64 11.31
C THR A 211 13.96 -3.86 11.96
N GLY A 212 13.34 -5.03 11.93
CA GLY A 212 13.86 -6.25 12.55
C GLY A 212 14.00 -6.13 14.07
N VAL A 213 13.09 -5.39 14.74
CA VAL A 213 13.09 -5.19 16.20
C VAL A 213 11.70 -5.47 16.77
N GLN A 214 11.61 -6.43 17.65
CA GLN A 214 10.38 -6.75 18.37
C GLN A 214 10.22 -5.85 19.58
N VAL A 215 9.05 -5.22 19.73
CA VAL A 215 8.63 -4.56 20.97
C VAL A 215 8.26 -5.64 21.99
N THR A 216 8.89 -5.60 23.17
CA THR A 216 8.75 -6.61 24.22
C THR A 216 7.96 -6.12 25.42
N GLY A 217 7.81 -4.80 25.58
CA GLY A 217 7.06 -4.20 26.68
C GLY A 217 7.02 -2.68 26.58
N ILE A 218 6.17 -2.06 27.39
CA ILE A 218 6.05 -0.62 27.56
C ILE A 218 6.10 -0.34 29.07
N GLU A 219 6.94 0.59 29.49
CA GLU A 219 7.10 0.93 30.90
C GLU A 219 6.76 2.41 31.17
N GLY A 220 6.32 2.67 32.39
CA GLY A 220 6.06 4.01 32.92
C GLY A 220 5.23 3.96 34.22
N ASP A 221 5.16 5.07 34.93
CA ASP A 221 4.34 5.21 36.14
C ASP A 221 2.96 5.77 35.76
N GLY A 222 1.99 4.86 35.57
CA GLY A 222 0.63 5.14 35.11
C GLY A 222 0.49 5.55 33.63
N LYS A 223 1.48 6.20 33.07
CA LYS A 223 1.57 6.60 31.65
C LYS A 223 2.89 6.14 31.02
N VAL A 224 2.91 6.05 29.70
CA VAL A 224 4.12 5.60 29.00
C VAL A 224 5.31 6.56 29.22
N GLU A 225 6.49 6.00 29.46
CA GLU A 225 7.78 6.71 29.54
C GLU A 225 8.82 6.12 28.58
N LYS A 226 8.73 4.82 28.29
CA LYS A 226 9.64 4.14 27.36
C LYS A 226 9.04 2.86 26.78
N VAL A 227 9.51 2.49 25.60
CA VAL A 227 9.21 1.24 24.90
C VAL A 227 10.43 0.36 24.94
N LEU A 228 10.26 -0.88 25.41
CA LEU A 228 11.29 -1.90 25.44
C LEU A 228 11.28 -2.71 24.13
N THR A 229 12.44 -3.03 23.62
CA THR A 229 12.56 -3.87 22.42
C THR A 229 13.60 -4.96 22.63
N SER A 230 13.67 -5.91 21.69
CA SER A 230 14.68 -6.96 21.67
C SER A 230 16.13 -6.45 21.60
N LYS A 231 16.36 -5.17 21.29
CA LYS A 231 17.70 -4.58 21.19
C LYS A 231 17.98 -3.53 22.26
N LYS A 232 17.10 -2.54 22.42
CA LYS A 232 17.27 -1.42 23.38
C LYS A 232 15.92 -0.81 23.76
N ALA A 233 15.93 0.11 24.73
CA ALA A 233 14.74 0.90 25.10
C ALA A 233 14.71 2.25 24.38
N TYR A 234 13.51 2.72 24.06
CA TYR A 234 13.24 4.03 23.44
C TYR A 234 12.36 4.86 24.37
N LYS A 235 12.80 6.07 24.72
CA LYS A 235 11.98 7.03 25.50
C LYS A 235 10.82 7.51 24.65
N ALA A 236 9.62 7.53 25.21
CA ALA A 236 8.41 7.97 24.55
C ALA A 236 7.45 8.66 25.54
N ASP A 237 6.83 9.75 25.11
CA ASP A 237 5.73 10.43 25.81
C ASP A 237 4.38 9.89 25.31
N MET A 238 4.39 9.22 24.14
CA MET A 238 3.25 8.59 23.49
C MET A 238 3.69 7.37 22.68
N VAL A 239 2.83 6.36 22.63
CA VAL A 239 2.98 5.20 21.75
C VAL A 239 1.74 5.05 20.87
N VAL A 240 1.94 4.83 19.57
CA VAL A 240 0.86 4.46 18.64
C VAL A 240 1.12 3.07 18.09
N MET A 241 0.21 2.16 18.39
CA MET A 241 0.26 0.76 17.98
C MET A 241 -0.42 0.58 16.62
N SER A 242 0.35 0.26 15.60
CA SER A 242 -0.08 -0.09 14.23
C SER A 242 0.45 -1.46 13.82
N ALA A 243 0.56 -2.40 14.77
CA ALA A 243 1.21 -3.70 14.63
C ALA A 243 0.28 -4.78 14.05
N GLY A 244 -0.59 -4.41 13.10
CA GLY A 244 -1.50 -5.31 12.43
C GLY A 244 -2.94 -5.21 12.93
N ILE A 245 -3.81 -5.99 12.29
CA ILE A 245 -5.26 -5.96 12.48
C ILE A 245 -5.81 -7.40 12.54
N ARG A 246 -6.98 -7.56 13.16
CA ARG A 246 -7.69 -8.85 13.28
C ARG A 246 -9.15 -8.69 12.89
N PRO A 247 -9.70 -9.56 12.02
CA PRO A 247 -11.12 -9.55 11.67
C PRO A 247 -12.01 -9.75 12.89
N ASN A 248 -13.14 -9.03 12.96
CA ASN A 248 -14.11 -9.10 14.05
C ASN A 248 -15.11 -10.26 13.88
N THR A 249 -14.63 -11.47 13.64
CA THR A 249 -15.41 -12.63 13.22
C THR A 249 -15.55 -13.73 14.28
N ALA A 250 -15.02 -13.52 15.48
CA ALA A 250 -15.01 -14.53 16.53
C ALA A 250 -16.42 -15.07 16.86
N PHE A 251 -17.48 -14.23 16.75
CA PHE A 251 -18.87 -14.61 17.00
C PHE A 251 -19.45 -15.57 15.94
N LEU A 252 -18.71 -15.86 14.88
CA LEU A 252 -19.12 -16.77 13.80
C LEU A 252 -18.52 -18.18 13.94
N ALA A 253 -17.76 -18.46 15.01
CA ALA A 253 -17.00 -19.71 15.15
C ALA A 253 -17.86 -20.98 15.00
N ASP A 254 -19.10 -20.95 15.50
CA ASP A 254 -20.00 -22.12 15.51
C ASP A 254 -21.04 -22.10 14.38
N THR A 255 -20.89 -21.23 13.37
CA THR A 255 -21.88 -21.04 12.30
C THR A 255 -21.68 -21.97 11.10
N GLY A 256 -20.53 -22.63 10.97
CA GLY A 256 -20.13 -23.36 9.77
C GLY A 256 -19.70 -22.49 8.59
N ILE A 257 -19.60 -21.16 8.77
CA ILE A 257 -19.01 -20.25 7.77
C ILE A 257 -17.51 -20.55 7.63
N GLU A 258 -17.07 -20.81 6.41
CA GLU A 258 -15.66 -21.06 6.12
C GLU A 258 -14.82 -19.81 6.30
N MET A 259 -13.70 -19.95 7.03
CA MET A 259 -12.77 -18.86 7.32
C MET A 259 -11.32 -19.30 7.16
N PHE A 260 -10.45 -18.37 6.76
CA PHE A 260 -9.01 -18.56 6.77
C PHE A 260 -8.36 -17.50 7.67
N LYS A 261 -7.66 -17.93 8.72
CA LYS A 261 -7.05 -17.04 9.74
C LYS A 261 -8.02 -15.99 10.31
N GLY A 262 -9.27 -16.39 10.51
CA GLY A 262 -10.35 -15.51 11.01
C GLY A 262 -11.00 -14.62 9.95
N THR A 263 -10.57 -14.65 8.71
CA THR A 263 -11.20 -13.89 7.61
C THR A 263 -12.18 -14.77 6.86
N ILE A 264 -13.39 -14.28 6.63
CA ILE A 264 -14.47 -15.04 5.97
C ILE A 264 -14.09 -15.30 4.50
N LEU A 265 -14.18 -16.55 4.06
CA LEU A 265 -14.01 -16.90 2.66
C LEU A 265 -15.27 -16.58 1.87
N THR A 266 -15.12 -15.95 0.70
CA THR A 266 -16.22 -15.68 -0.22
C THR A 266 -15.88 -16.16 -1.62
N ASP A 267 -16.91 -16.49 -2.39
CA ASP A 267 -16.80 -16.71 -3.82
C ASP A 267 -16.66 -15.37 -4.60
N THR A 268 -16.59 -15.45 -5.93
CA THR A 268 -16.49 -14.29 -6.80
C THR A 268 -17.74 -13.41 -6.81
N PHE A 269 -18.85 -13.88 -6.26
CA PHE A 269 -20.10 -13.13 -6.11
C PHE A 269 -20.24 -12.46 -4.73
N GLY A 270 -19.26 -12.66 -3.84
CA GLY A 270 -19.24 -12.16 -2.47
C GLY A 270 -20.08 -12.97 -1.51
N GLN A 271 -20.51 -14.20 -1.90
CA GLN A 271 -21.28 -15.11 -1.07
C GLN A 271 -20.36 -16.05 -0.30
N THR A 272 -20.73 -16.39 0.93
CA THR A 272 -20.04 -17.41 1.74
C THR A 272 -20.46 -18.82 1.29
N ASN A 273 -19.88 -19.87 1.89
CA ASN A 273 -20.32 -21.26 1.70
C ASN A 273 -21.75 -21.51 2.18
N ILE A 274 -22.34 -20.61 2.97
CA ILE A 274 -23.73 -20.73 3.45
C ILE A 274 -24.64 -19.88 2.55
N PRO A 275 -25.72 -20.46 1.98
CA PRO A 275 -26.64 -19.70 1.14
C PRO A 275 -27.26 -18.51 1.86
N ASP A 276 -27.50 -17.42 1.11
CA ASP A 276 -28.10 -16.19 1.59
C ASP A 276 -27.22 -15.35 2.54
N ILE A 277 -25.96 -15.76 2.80
CA ILE A 277 -24.99 -15.03 3.61
C ILE A 277 -23.83 -14.55 2.74
N TYR A 278 -23.59 -13.26 2.78
CA TYR A 278 -22.54 -12.54 2.04
C TYR A 278 -21.56 -11.89 3.01
N ALA A 279 -20.34 -11.64 2.57
CA ALA A 279 -19.38 -10.90 3.37
C ALA A 279 -18.53 -9.93 2.53
N ALA A 280 -18.17 -8.78 3.11
CA ALA A 280 -17.32 -7.77 2.47
C ALA A 280 -16.58 -6.87 3.47
N GLY A 281 -15.55 -6.19 2.98
CA GLY A 281 -14.69 -5.32 3.78
C GLY A 281 -13.61 -6.12 4.50
N ASP A 282 -13.05 -5.53 5.54
CA ASP A 282 -11.81 -6.02 6.18
C ASP A 282 -11.98 -7.37 6.90
N CYS A 283 -13.22 -7.81 7.14
CA CYS A 283 -13.52 -9.12 7.71
C CYS A 283 -13.60 -10.26 6.67
N ALA A 284 -13.54 -9.96 5.37
CA ALA A 284 -13.72 -10.93 4.30
C ALA A 284 -12.50 -11.03 3.38
N MET A 285 -12.24 -12.24 2.88
CA MET A 285 -11.30 -12.48 1.80
C MET A 285 -11.94 -12.12 0.46
N VAL A 286 -11.11 -11.72 -0.46
CA VAL A 286 -11.39 -11.60 -1.89
C VAL A 286 -10.41 -12.49 -2.64
N HIS A 287 -10.20 -12.31 -3.93
CA HIS A 287 -9.16 -13.01 -4.68
C HIS A 287 -8.21 -12.02 -5.37
N ASN A 288 -6.99 -12.46 -5.62
CA ASN A 288 -6.02 -11.71 -6.40
C ASN A 288 -6.37 -11.83 -7.89
N ALA A 289 -6.48 -10.71 -8.59
CA ALA A 289 -6.89 -10.68 -10.00
C ALA A 289 -5.85 -11.27 -10.97
N ILE A 290 -4.59 -11.41 -10.55
CA ILE A 290 -3.51 -12.01 -11.36
C ILE A 290 -3.46 -13.52 -11.15
N THR A 291 -3.49 -13.97 -9.90
CA THR A 291 -3.24 -15.37 -9.51
C THR A 291 -4.52 -16.19 -9.31
N GLY A 292 -5.67 -15.53 -9.11
CA GLY A 292 -6.93 -16.17 -8.74
C GLY A 292 -6.98 -16.71 -7.31
N LYS A 293 -5.89 -16.65 -6.56
CA LYS A 293 -5.82 -17.13 -5.17
C LYS A 293 -6.54 -16.19 -4.21
N ALA A 294 -6.97 -16.72 -3.06
CA ALA A 294 -7.55 -15.92 -1.99
C ALA A 294 -6.56 -14.83 -1.55
N ALA A 295 -7.06 -13.61 -1.37
CA ALA A 295 -6.30 -12.43 -0.99
C ALA A 295 -7.06 -11.62 0.06
N TRP A 296 -6.33 -11.10 1.05
CA TRP A 296 -6.90 -10.18 2.01
C TRP A 296 -6.58 -8.74 1.63
N SER A 297 -7.61 -7.92 1.48
CA SER A 297 -7.47 -6.53 1.06
C SER A 297 -8.30 -5.60 1.96
N PRO A 298 -7.78 -5.27 3.16
CA PRO A 298 -8.45 -4.37 4.11
C PRO A 298 -8.33 -2.90 3.63
N MET A 299 -8.98 -2.59 2.52
CA MET A 299 -8.94 -1.30 1.84
C MET A 299 -10.35 -0.76 1.58
N GLY A 300 -10.54 0.54 1.83
CA GLY A 300 -11.81 1.20 1.62
C GLY A 300 -12.33 1.12 0.17
N SER A 301 -11.43 1.13 -0.83
CA SER A 301 -11.77 0.93 -2.24
C SER A 301 -12.33 -0.47 -2.49
N THR A 302 -11.66 -1.51 -2.01
CA THR A 302 -12.13 -2.91 -2.10
C THR A 302 -13.48 -3.07 -1.41
N ALA A 303 -13.64 -2.55 -0.19
CA ALA A 303 -14.88 -2.60 0.56
C ALA A 303 -16.08 -1.97 -0.21
N ASN A 304 -15.84 -0.82 -0.87
CA ASN A 304 -16.86 -0.14 -1.67
C ASN A 304 -17.22 -0.89 -2.95
N ILE A 305 -16.23 -1.46 -3.66
CA ILE A 305 -16.47 -2.23 -4.88
C ILE A 305 -17.24 -3.51 -4.54
N ALA A 306 -16.76 -4.29 -3.57
CA ALA A 306 -17.40 -5.53 -3.11
C ALA A 306 -18.82 -5.26 -2.59
N GLY A 307 -19.01 -4.20 -1.78
CA GLY A 307 -20.33 -3.84 -1.27
C GLY A 307 -21.33 -3.50 -2.38
N ARG A 308 -20.89 -2.78 -3.42
CA ARG A 308 -21.73 -2.50 -4.59
C ARG A 308 -22.11 -3.79 -5.35
N LEU A 309 -21.16 -4.68 -5.55
CA LEU A 309 -21.32 -5.94 -6.26
C LEU A 309 -22.29 -6.87 -5.51
N ILE A 310 -22.10 -7.04 -4.20
CA ILE A 310 -22.97 -7.87 -3.35
C ILE A 310 -24.42 -7.39 -3.43
N ALA A 311 -24.66 -6.08 -3.32
CA ALA A 311 -26.02 -5.53 -3.43
C ALA A 311 -26.69 -5.89 -4.78
N GLN A 312 -25.93 -5.90 -5.87
CA GLN A 312 -26.43 -6.29 -7.19
C GLN A 312 -26.64 -7.80 -7.29
N ASN A 313 -25.79 -8.61 -6.67
CA ASN A 313 -25.91 -10.07 -6.65
C ASN A 313 -27.07 -10.57 -5.77
N ILE A 314 -27.32 -9.90 -4.65
CA ILE A 314 -28.55 -10.13 -3.85
C ILE A 314 -29.81 -9.91 -4.71
N ARG A 315 -29.76 -9.02 -5.70
CA ARG A 315 -30.83 -8.79 -6.69
C ARG A 315 -30.78 -9.74 -7.90
N GLY A 316 -29.94 -10.77 -7.88
CA GLY A 316 -29.86 -11.81 -8.90
C GLY A 316 -29.10 -11.41 -10.18
N LYS A 317 -28.24 -10.39 -10.16
CA LYS A 317 -27.50 -9.95 -11.37
C LYS A 317 -26.35 -10.88 -11.77
N GLY A 318 -25.84 -11.72 -10.86
CA GLY A 318 -24.78 -12.70 -11.16
C GLY A 318 -23.47 -12.06 -11.63
N LEU A 319 -23.03 -10.96 -11.00
CA LEU A 319 -21.82 -10.24 -11.36
C LEU A 319 -20.63 -10.81 -10.61
N GLU A 320 -19.57 -11.16 -11.32
CA GLU A 320 -18.32 -11.63 -10.72
C GLU A 320 -17.40 -10.45 -10.37
N TYR A 321 -16.80 -10.52 -9.19
CA TYR A 321 -15.73 -9.61 -8.80
C TYR A 321 -14.41 -10.05 -9.45
N ARG A 322 -13.79 -9.16 -10.22
CA ARG A 322 -12.52 -9.46 -10.91
C ARG A 322 -11.32 -9.62 -9.97
N GLY A 323 -11.50 -9.31 -8.69
CA GLY A 323 -10.46 -9.41 -7.67
C GLY A 323 -9.67 -8.11 -7.46
N VAL A 324 -8.65 -8.21 -6.61
CA VAL A 324 -7.78 -7.09 -6.21
C VAL A 324 -6.38 -7.24 -6.77
N LEU A 325 -5.70 -6.13 -6.93
CA LEU A 325 -4.28 -6.04 -7.32
C LEU A 325 -3.38 -5.63 -6.14
N GLY A 326 -3.94 -5.44 -4.94
CA GLY A 326 -3.21 -4.91 -3.81
C GLY A 326 -2.74 -3.46 -4.02
N THR A 327 -3.50 -2.68 -4.81
CA THR A 327 -3.18 -1.29 -5.12
C THR A 327 -3.20 -0.42 -3.87
N ALA A 328 -2.14 0.36 -3.66
CA ALA A 328 -2.03 1.28 -2.55
C ALA A 328 -1.17 2.49 -2.90
N VAL A 329 -1.47 3.61 -2.29
CA VAL A 329 -0.67 4.83 -2.32
C VAL A 329 -0.53 5.39 -0.90
N CYS A 330 0.57 6.05 -0.61
CA CYS A 330 0.82 6.67 0.68
C CYS A 330 1.61 7.97 0.49
N LYS A 331 1.21 9.01 1.22
CA LYS A 331 1.93 10.26 1.28
C LYS A 331 2.90 10.23 2.46
N LEU A 332 4.16 10.55 2.20
CA LEU A 332 5.23 10.61 3.20
C LEU A 332 5.95 11.97 3.11
N PRO A 333 6.76 12.36 4.10
CA PRO A 333 7.50 13.61 4.04
C PRO A 333 8.42 13.71 2.81
N GLY A 334 8.11 14.65 1.92
CA GLY A 334 8.89 14.90 0.71
C GLY A 334 8.79 13.84 -0.39
N VAL A 335 8.08 12.74 -0.15
CA VAL A 335 7.96 11.64 -1.11
C VAL A 335 6.60 10.95 -1.01
N ASN A 336 6.01 10.61 -2.15
CA ASN A 336 4.83 9.75 -2.23
C ASN A 336 5.28 8.37 -2.69
N VAL A 337 4.57 7.34 -2.29
CA VAL A 337 4.81 5.97 -2.74
C VAL A 337 3.52 5.36 -3.26
N GLY A 338 3.62 4.54 -4.29
CA GLY A 338 2.48 3.86 -4.87
C GLY A 338 2.86 2.50 -5.44
N ARG A 339 1.90 1.57 -5.43
CA ARG A 339 2.12 0.24 -5.99
C ARG A 339 0.84 -0.40 -6.49
N THR A 340 0.98 -1.36 -7.40
CA THR A 340 -0.10 -2.29 -7.81
C THR A 340 0.49 -3.58 -8.37
N GLY A 341 -0.27 -4.66 -8.32
CA GLY A 341 0.17 -5.97 -8.82
C GLY A 341 1.10 -6.71 -7.86
N LEU A 342 1.91 -7.59 -8.40
CA LEU A 342 2.85 -8.44 -7.66
C LEU A 342 4.20 -7.75 -7.49
N THR A 343 4.87 -8.02 -6.37
CA THR A 343 6.31 -7.79 -6.25
C THR A 343 7.07 -8.84 -7.07
N GLU A 344 8.35 -8.62 -7.32
CA GLU A 344 9.17 -9.59 -8.04
C GLU A 344 9.26 -10.94 -7.30
N VAL A 345 9.36 -10.88 -5.97
CA VAL A 345 9.35 -12.08 -5.10
C VAL A 345 8.02 -12.82 -5.23
N GLN A 346 6.89 -12.11 -5.10
CA GLN A 346 5.57 -12.72 -5.25
C GLN A 346 5.36 -13.32 -6.65
N ALA A 347 5.83 -12.65 -7.70
CA ALA A 347 5.73 -13.17 -9.06
C ALA A 347 6.50 -14.49 -9.24
N LYS A 348 7.71 -14.61 -8.66
CA LYS A 348 8.48 -15.85 -8.63
C LYS A 348 7.77 -16.98 -7.86
N GLU A 349 7.22 -16.66 -6.68
CA GLU A 349 6.46 -17.60 -5.85
C GLU A 349 5.18 -18.11 -6.55
N GLU A 350 4.58 -17.27 -7.39
CA GLU A 350 3.40 -17.61 -8.19
C GLU A 350 3.74 -18.35 -9.51
N GLY A 351 5.02 -18.63 -9.77
CA GLY A 351 5.48 -19.43 -10.90
C GLY A 351 5.68 -18.65 -12.19
N PHE A 352 5.63 -17.32 -12.16
CA PHE A 352 6.02 -16.47 -13.28
C PHE A 352 7.55 -16.43 -13.45
N GLN A 353 8.01 -16.02 -14.62
CA GLN A 353 9.42 -15.70 -14.89
C GLN A 353 9.59 -14.17 -14.92
N PRO A 354 9.63 -13.49 -13.75
CA PRO A 354 9.64 -12.04 -13.74
C PRO A 354 10.95 -11.49 -14.28
N VAL A 355 10.82 -10.46 -15.12
CA VAL A 355 11.90 -9.54 -15.46
C VAL A 355 11.47 -8.17 -14.99
N SER A 356 12.35 -7.48 -14.31
CA SER A 356 12.08 -6.14 -13.79
C SER A 356 13.12 -5.13 -14.25
N VAL A 357 12.78 -3.85 -14.15
CA VAL A 357 13.71 -2.73 -14.33
C VAL A 357 13.35 -1.62 -13.35
N ILE A 358 14.37 -0.93 -12.85
CA ILE A 358 14.20 0.31 -12.08
C ILE A 358 14.71 1.48 -12.92
N THR A 359 13.85 2.47 -13.15
CA THR A 359 14.17 3.69 -13.88
C THR A 359 14.01 4.93 -13.00
N VAL A 360 14.85 5.94 -13.27
CA VAL A 360 14.72 7.29 -12.71
C VAL A 360 14.35 8.22 -13.85
N VAL A 361 13.13 8.72 -13.83
CA VAL A 361 12.53 9.52 -14.91
C VAL A 361 11.92 10.80 -14.36
N ASP A 362 11.80 11.85 -15.19
CA ASP A 362 11.16 13.08 -14.76
C ASP A 362 9.63 12.92 -14.76
N ASP A 363 8.96 13.44 -13.73
CA ASP A 363 7.49 13.39 -13.59
C ASP A 363 6.78 14.26 -14.63
N LYS A 364 7.43 15.35 -15.06
CA LYS A 364 7.01 16.29 -16.09
C LYS A 364 8.22 16.89 -16.80
N ALA A 365 7.99 17.73 -17.79
CA ALA A 365 9.06 18.36 -18.53
C ALA A 365 10.08 19.08 -17.60
N HIS A 366 11.35 18.73 -17.69
CA HIS A 366 12.40 19.19 -16.77
C HIS A 366 12.56 20.73 -16.74
N TYR A 367 12.16 21.41 -17.81
CA TYR A 367 12.17 22.87 -17.88
C TYR A 367 10.93 23.53 -17.24
N TYR A 368 9.95 22.75 -16.80
CA TYR A 368 8.75 23.26 -16.16
C TYR A 368 8.97 23.38 -14.64
N ALA A 369 8.49 24.49 -14.06
CA ALA A 369 8.65 24.75 -12.64
C ALA A 369 8.04 23.63 -11.77
N GLY A 370 8.77 23.20 -10.75
CA GLY A 370 8.35 22.12 -9.86
C GLY A 370 8.43 20.72 -10.48
N ALA A 371 9.22 20.56 -11.56
CA ALA A 371 9.55 19.22 -12.05
C ALA A 371 10.32 18.44 -10.99
N SER A 372 9.98 17.18 -10.85
CA SER A 372 10.58 16.24 -9.92
C SER A 372 10.87 14.91 -10.62
N THR A 373 11.40 13.95 -9.89
CA THR A 373 11.67 12.62 -10.45
C THR A 373 10.75 11.57 -9.87
N PHE A 374 10.39 10.59 -10.72
CA PHE A 374 9.88 9.30 -10.32
C PHE A 374 10.99 8.25 -10.36
N ILE A 375 10.99 7.37 -9.37
CA ILE A 375 11.67 6.09 -9.40
C ILE A 375 10.58 5.05 -9.63
N ILE A 376 10.68 4.32 -10.73
CA ILE A 376 9.65 3.37 -11.13
C ILE A 376 10.29 2.00 -11.29
N LYS A 377 9.84 1.02 -10.48
CA LYS A 377 10.09 -0.39 -10.72
C LYS A 377 8.91 -0.97 -11.49
N MET A 378 9.17 -1.57 -12.64
CA MET A 378 8.18 -2.27 -13.47
C MET A 378 8.55 -3.74 -13.60
N ILE A 379 7.58 -4.62 -13.43
CA ILE A 379 7.76 -6.07 -13.40
C ILE A 379 6.84 -6.70 -14.44
N ALA A 380 7.38 -7.52 -15.33
CA ALA A 380 6.62 -8.27 -16.32
C ALA A 380 7.04 -9.73 -16.34
N ASP A 381 6.18 -10.59 -16.84
CA ASP A 381 6.52 -11.98 -17.12
C ASP A 381 7.27 -12.08 -18.46
N LYS A 382 8.43 -12.72 -18.43
CA LYS A 382 9.32 -12.81 -19.58
C LYS A 382 8.71 -13.56 -20.76
N GLU A 383 7.90 -14.59 -20.49
CA GLU A 383 7.32 -15.44 -21.54
C GLU A 383 6.09 -14.81 -22.16
N SER A 384 5.12 -14.42 -21.35
CA SER A 384 3.85 -13.87 -21.81
C SER A 384 3.90 -12.37 -22.10
N LEU A 385 4.95 -11.68 -21.68
CA LEU A 385 5.10 -10.21 -21.70
C LEU A 385 3.99 -9.47 -20.93
N ARG A 386 3.23 -10.15 -20.07
CA ARG A 386 2.18 -9.52 -19.28
C ARG A 386 2.79 -8.64 -18.19
N LEU A 387 2.23 -7.46 -18.04
CA LEU A 387 2.54 -6.59 -16.89
C LEU A 387 2.04 -7.26 -15.60
N LEU A 388 2.93 -7.47 -14.63
CA LEU A 388 2.63 -8.12 -13.36
C LEU A 388 2.57 -7.15 -12.18
N GLY A 389 3.40 -6.10 -12.18
CA GLY A 389 3.44 -5.16 -11.08
C GLY A 389 4.20 -3.88 -11.38
N VAL A 390 3.86 -2.83 -10.64
CA VAL A 390 4.53 -1.53 -10.69
C VAL A 390 4.64 -0.95 -9.28
N GLN A 391 5.80 -0.40 -8.95
CA GLN A 391 6.08 0.34 -7.73
C GLN A 391 6.66 1.70 -8.11
N VAL A 392 6.19 2.76 -7.48
CA VAL A 392 6.56 4.14 -7.82
C VAL A 392 6.89 4.92 -6.56
N ILE A 393 7.97 5.69 -6.62
CA ILE A 393 8.41 6.62 -5.57
C ILE A 393 8.66 7.98 -6.21
N GLY A 394 8.18 9.05 -5.60
CA GLY A 394 8.43 10.41 -6.07
C GLY A 394 7.56 11.45 -5.40
N SER A 395 7.87 12.72 -5.53
CA SER A 395 7.08 13.81 -4.93
C SER A 395 5.86 14.22 -5.77
N GLY A 396 5.77 13.74 -7.00
CA GLY A 396 4.66 14.01 -7.91
C GLY A 396 3.46 13.07 -7.74
N ALA A 397 2.61 13.01 -8.78
CA ALA A 397 1.39 12.20 -8.84
C ALA A 397 1.71 10.72 -9.12
N VAL A 398 2.23 10.00 -8.12
CA VAL A 398 2.58 8.57 -8.21
C VAL A 398 1.34 7.71 -8.55
N ASP A 399 0.17 8.11 -8.07
CA ASP A 399 -1.13 7.49 -8.33
C ASP A 399 -1.45 7.42 -9.83
N LYS A 400 -1.07 8.42 -10.62
CA LYS A 400 -1.26 8.41 -12.06
C LYS A 400 -0.55 7.21 -12.73
N ILE A 401 0.69 6.93 -12.34
CA ILE A 401 1.46 5.79 -12.86
C ILE A 401 0.84 4.46 -12.41
N VAL A 402 0.42 4.42 -11.14
CA VAL A 402 -0.25 3.25 -10.54
C VAL A 402 -1.56 2.95 -11.26
N ASP A 403 -2.40 3.94 -11.53
CA ASP A 403 -3.71 3.76 -12.17
C ASP A 403 -3.59 3.30 -13.63
N ILE A 404 -2.56 3.75 -14.36
CA ILE A 404 -2.24 3.21 -15.68
C ILE A 404 -1.90 1.73 -15.58
N ALA A 405 -1.04 1.36 -14.62
CA ALA A 405 -0.66 -0.03 -14.40
C ALA A 405 -1.86 -0.89 -13.96
N VAL A 406 -2.73 -0.39 -13.06
CA VAL A 406 -3.98 -1.07 -12.67
C VAL A 406 -4.83 -1.40 -13.90
N THR A 407 -4.97 -0.43 -14.81
CA THR A 407 -5.74 -0.62 -16.04
C THR A 407 -5.11 -1.72 -16.91
N GLY A 408 -3.81 -1.65 -17.17
CA GLY A 408 -3.08 -2.64 -17.96
C GLY A 408 -3.18 -4.05 -17.37
N ILE A 409 -2.91 -4.20 -16.07
CA ILE A 409 -2.96 -5.50 -15.39
C ILE A 409 -4.39 -6.06 -15.39
N THR A 410 -5.39 -5.23 -15.08
CA THR A 410 -6.81 -5.64 -15.07
C THR A 410 -7.28 -6.14 -16.43
N MET A 411 -6.80 -5.51 -17.51
CA MET A 411 -7.11 -5.91 -18.89
C MET A 411 -6.22 -7.05 -19.39
N LYS A 412 -5.30 -7.55 -18.55
CA LYS A 412 -4.30 -8.59 -18.89
C LYS A 412 -3.43 -8.21 -20.09
N ALA A 413 -3.16 -6.90 -20.21
CA ALA A 413 -2.37 -6.37 -21.30
C ALA A 413 -0.91 -6.83 -21.23
N THR A 414 -0.33 -7.07 -22.40
CA THR A 414 1.09 -7.28 -22.57
C THR A 414 1.85 -5.95 -22.65
N LEU A 415 3.16 -5.97 -22.48
CA LEU A 415 3.99 -4.78 -22.68
C LEU A 415 3.82 -4.22 -24.09
N THR A 416 3.61 -5.07 -25.09
CA THR A 416 3.37 -4.65 -26.47
C THR A 416 2.04 -3.89 -26.62
N ASP A 417 0.97 -4.37 -25.94
CA ASP A 417 -0.33 -3.68 -25.96
C ASP A 417 -0.26 -2.30 -25.27
N LEU A 418 0.65 -2.14 -24.32
CA LEU A 418 0.81 -0.90 -23.54
C LEU A 418 1.79 0.09 -24.19
N ALA A 419 2.62 -0.35 -25.17
CA ALA A 419 3.65 0.48 -25.77
C ALA A 419 3.10 1.60 -26.68
N ASP A 420 1.90 1.42 -27.22
CA ASP A 420 1.28 2.32 -28.18
C ASP A 420 0.13 3.16 -27.56
N MET A 421 0.07 3.26 -26.23
CA MET A 421 -0.97 4.04 -25.57
C MET A 421 -0.78 5.54 -25.80
N ASP A 422 -1.81 6.23 -26.26
CA ASP A 422 -1.85 7.69 -26.40
C ASP A 422 -2.08 8.34 -25.01
N LEU A 423 -1.02 8.39 -24.20
CA LEU A 423 -1.07 8.96 -22.86
C LEU A 423 -1.03 10.49 -22.89
N ALA A 424 -1.78 11.12 -21.98
CA ALA A 424 -1.92 12.57 -21.95
C ALA A 424 -0.58 13.28 -21.66
N TYR A 425 -0.22 14.19 -22.54
CA TYR A 425 0.96 15.03 -22.44
C TYR A 425 0.65 16.53 -22.54
N ALA A 426 1.20 17.26 -21.62
CA ALA A 426 1.58 18.66 -21.72
C ALA A 426 2.66 18.95 -20.68
N PRO A 427 3.55 19.96 -20.87
CA PRO A 427 4.67 20.20 -19.96
C PRO A 427 4.36 20.24 -18.46
N PRO A 428 3.21 20.77 -18.01
CA PRO A 428 2.84 20.78 -16.59
C PRO A 428 2.46 19.40 -16.01
N PHE A 429 2.15 18.41 -16.85
CA PHE A 429 1.51 17.16 -16.43
C PHE A 429 2.36 15.92 -16.66
N SER A 430 3.25 15.94 -17.68
CA SER A 430 4.06 14.79 -18.05
C SER A 430 5.24 15.20 -18.94
N THR A 431 6.12 14.27 -19.24
CA THR A 431 7.11 14.34 -20.32
C THR A 431 6.50 13.86 -21.63
N ALA A 432 7.06 14.26 -22.79
CA ALA A 432 6.56 13.87 -24.11
C ALA A 432 6.57 12.35 -24.33
N ILE A 433 7.59 11.66 -23.81
CA ILE A 433 7.55 10.20 -23.60
C ILE A 433 7.10 10.04 -22.16
N HIS A 434 5.88 9.55 -21.96
CA HIS A 434 5.30 9.44 -20.63
C HIS A 434 6.19 8.59 -19.70
N PRO A 435 6.36 8.91 -18.39
CA PRO A 435 7.22 8.15 -17.48
C PRO A 435 6.94 6.64 -17.45
N PHE A 436 5.67 6.27 -17.54
CA PHE A 436 5.24 4.87 -17.66
C PHE A 436 5.77 4.21 -18.94
N GLU A 437 5.57 4.84 -20.10
CA GLU A 437 6.07 4.34 -21.40
C GLU A 437 7.59 4.30 -21.43
N HIS A 438 8.26 5.33 -20.88
CA HIS A 438 9.72 5.33 -20.80
C HIS A 438 10.22 4.08 -20.07
N THR A 439 9.65 3.77 -18.90
CA THR A 439 10.01 2.60 -18.09
C THR A 439 9.68 1.29 -18.84
N LEU A 440 8.52 1.25 -19.49
CA LEU A 440 8.10 0.11 -20.30
C LEU A 440 9.10 -0.15 -21.45
N ASN A 441 9.50 0.89 -22.17
CA ASN A 441 10.46 0.77 -23.27
C ASN A 441 11.83 0.27 -22.78
N VAL A 442 12.29 0.72 -21.61
CA VAL A 442 13.54 0.24 -21.00
C VAL A 442 13.40 -1.24 -20.61
N LEU A 443 12.28 -1.66 -20.05
CA LEU A 443 12.01 -3.07 -19.73
C LEU A 443 11.97 -3.94 -20.99
N MET A 444 11.34 -3.48 -22.07
CA MET A 444 11.33 -4.16 -23.35
C MET A 444 12.75 -4.32 -23.92
N ASN A 445 13.58 -3.26 -23.88
CA ASN A 445 14.98 -3.34 -24.30
C ASN A 445 15.75 -4.40 -23.49
N LYS A 446 15.52 -4.49 -22.18
CA LYS A 446 16.13 -5.51 -21.32
C LYS A 446 15.71 -6.91 -21.71
N ILE A 447 14.40 -7.16 -21.91
CA ILE A 447 13.86 -8.47 -22.31
C ILE A 447 14.40 -8.89 -23.68
N GLN A 448 14.56 -7.95 -24.62
CA GLN A 448 15.09 -8.19 -25.97
C GLN A 448 16.62 -8.35 -26.02
N GLY A 449 17.33 -8.17 -24.90
CA GLY A 449 18.79 -8.26 -24.82
C GLY A 449 19.53 -7.01 -25.33
N ASN A 450 18.82 -5.91 -25.62
CA ASN A 450 19.39 -4.63 -26.04
C ASN A 450 19.91 -3.77 -24.88
N PHE A 451 19.60 -4.17 -23.64
CA PHE A 451 19.99 -3.47 -22.42
C PHE A 451 20.46 -4.50 -21.39
N GLU A 452 21.75 -4.60 -21.19
CA GLU A 452 22.38 -5.48 -20.21
C GLU A 452 22.68 -4.71 -18.94
N THR A 453 22.18 -5.20 -17.80
CA THR A 453 22.21 -4.44 -16.55
C THR A 453 22.57 -5.30 -15.35
N PHE A 454 22.90 -4.61 -14.25
CA PHE A 454 22.64 -5.06 -12.90
C PHE A 454 21.50 -4.23 -12.32
N THR A 455 20.52 -4.91 -11.72
CA THR A 455 19.52 -4.27 -10.88
C THR A 455 20.18 -3.76 -9.60
N PRO A 456 19.59 -2.79 -8.88
CA PRO A 456 20.07 -2.39 -7.57
C PRO A 456 20.19 -3.54 -6.56
N ALA A 457 19.26 -4.50 -6.60
CA ALA A 457 19.30 -5.68 -5.74
C ALA A 457 20.49 -6.60 -6.06
N GLU A 458 20.77 -6.87 -7.34
CA GLU A 458 21.94 -7.65 -7.79
C GLU A 458 23.24 -6.93 -7.42
N TYR A 459 23.29 -5.61 -7.61
CA TYR A 459 24.45 -4.80 -7.24
C TYR A 459 24.71 -4.86 -5.73
N ALA A 460 23.68 -4.65 -4.90
CA ALA A 460 23.78 -4.74 -3.45
C ALA A 460 24.13 -6.17 -2.96
N ALA A 461 23.78 -7.20 -3.74
CA ALA A 461 24.18 -8.61 -3.46
C ALA A 461 25.63 -8.92 -3.87
N GLY A 462 26.37 -7.98 -4.45
CA GLY A 462 27.75 -8.16 -4.87
C GLY A 462 27.93 -8.84 -6.26
N GLU A 463 26.86 -8.98 -7.05
CA GLU A 463 26.95 -9.65 -8.35
C GLU A 463 27.79 -8.84 -9.38
N ALA A 464 28.06 -7.58 -9.10
CA ALA A 464 28.95 -6.73 -9.90
C ALA A 464 30.44 -6.89 -9.54
N GLU A 465 30.80 -7.77 -8.59
CA GLU A 465 32.20 -8.02 -8.26
C GLU A 465 33.01 -8.42 -9.49
N GLY A 466 34.19 -7.82 -9.62
CA GLY A 466 35.07 -7.99 -10.79
C GLY A 466 34.69 -7.16 -12.02
N TYR A 467 33.66 -6.28 -11.91
CA TYR A 467 33.39 -5.24 -12.90
C TYR A 467 34.07 -3.95 -12.48
N ARG A 468 34.82 -3.34 -13.39
CA ARG A 468 35.38 -2.01 -13.17
C ARG A 468 34.31 -0.94 -13.39
N VAL A 469 34.09 -0.09 -12.38
CA VAL A 469 33.15 1.03 -12.48
C VAL A 469 33.68 2.07 -13.46
N VAL A 470 32.81 2.54 -14.37
CA VAL A 470 33.08 3.63 -15.33
C VAL A 470 32.04 4.72 -15.13
N ASP A 471 32.51 5.93 -14.89
CA ASP A 471 31.67 7.12 -14.69
C ASP A 471 31.23 7.69 -16.05
N GLY A 472 29.97 7.50 -16.41
CA GLY A 472 29.31 8.08 -17.59
C GLY A 472 28.36 9.22 -17.24
N CYS A 473 28.51 9.88 -16.11
CA CYS A 473 27.74 11.05 -15.69
C CYS A 473 27.95 12.24 -16.64
N LEU A 474 27.15 13.30 -16.50
CA LEU A 474 27.31 14.52 -17.28
C LEU A 474 28.62 15.28 -16.93
N LYS A 475 29.09 15.09 -15.71
CA LYS A 475 30.37 15.57 -15.18
C LYS A 475 30.94 14.48 -14.29
N PRO A 476 32.26 14.40 -14.10
CA PRO A 476 32.84 13.46 -13.15
C PRO A 476 32.15 13.53 -11.80
N SER A 477 31.58 12.42 -11.35
CA SER A 477 30.75 12.35 -10.14
C SER A 477 31.05 11.15 -9.26
N ILE A 478 31.84 10.16 -9.74
CA ILE A 478 32.18 8.94 -9.02
C ILE A 478 33.68 8.97 -8.76
N GLU A 479 34.05 9.18 -7.49
CA GLU A 479 35.46 9.26 -7.08
C GLU A 479 36.17 7.92 -7.36
N GLY A 480 37.36 7.98 -7.98
CA GLY A 480 38.16 6.81 -8.33
C GLY A 480 37.77 6.10 -9.62
N ALA A 481 36.60 6.37 -10.19
CA ALA A 481 36.17 5.76 -11.46
C ALA A 481 36.75 6.55 -12.66
N PRO A 482 37.20 5.87 -13.74
CA PRO A 482 37.51 6.53 -15.00
C PRO A 482 36.25 7.20 -15.56
N TYR A 483 36.36 8.47 -15.89
CA TYR A 483 35.28 9.25 -16.49
C TYR A 483 35.29 9.12 -18.02
N VAL A 484 34.12 8.89 -18.60
CA VAL A 484 33.93 8.84 -20.04
C VAL A 484 32.85 9.82 -20.47
N GLU A 485 33.24 10.85 -21.24
CA GLU A 485 32.28 11.76 -21.85
C GLU A 485 31.61 11.08 -23.05
N LEU A 486 30.33 10.79 -22.90
CA LEU A 486 29.54 10.07 -23.90
C LEU A 486 29.64 10.68 -25.30
N THR A 487 29.68 11.99 -25.43
CA THR A 487 29.68 12.70 -26.71
C THR A 487 31.01 12.59 -27.47
N GLU A 488 32.09 12.27 -26.76
CA GLU A 488 33.44 12.15 -27.30
C GLU A 488 33.81 10.71 -27.69
N VAL A 489 32.94 9.74 -27.44
CA VAL A 489 33.19 8.34 -27.79
C VAL A 489 32.95 8.14 -29.29
N ASP A 490 34.03 8.14 -30.07
CA ASP A 490 34.06 7.92 -31.52
C ASP A 490 35.00 6.78 -31.94
N GLY A 491 35.52 6.01 -30.97
CA GLY A 491 36.43 4.90 -31.10
C GLY A 491 36.68 4.15 -29.80
N PRO A 492 37.72 3.33 -29.72
CA PRO A 492 38.21 2.78 -28.45
C PRO A 492 38.55 3.89 -27.48
N VAL A 493 38.18 3.72 -26.23
CA VAL A 493 38.39 4.71 -25.14
C VAL A 493 39.73 4.44 -24.47
N ASP A 494 40.56 5.48 -24.36
CA ASP A 494 41.86 5.37 -23.71
C ASP A 494 41.72 4.90 -22.25
N GLY A 495 42.50 3.88 -21.87
CA GLY A 495 42.50 3.33 -20.52
C GLY A 495 41.36 2.35 -20.20
N LEU A 496 40.52 1.99 -21.18
CA LEU A 496 39.54 0.92 -21.09
C LEU A 496 39.85 -0.21 -22.05
N ASP A 497 39.92 -1.46 -21.57
CA ASP A 497 40.13 -2.64 -22.41
C ASP A 497 38.78 -3.18 -22.92
N PRO A 498 38.59 -3.43 -24.24
CA PRO A 498 37.38 -4.03 -24.77
C PRO A 498 37.02 -5.42 -24.23
N GLU A 499 37.98 -6.16 -23.70
CA GLU A 499 37.76 -7.45 -23.04
C GLU A 499 37.47 -7.35 -21.53
N GLU A 500 37.62 -6.17 -20.94
CA GLU A 500 37.38 -5.92 -19.52
C GLU A 500 35.89 -5.90 -19.20
N LYS A 501 35.53 -6.37 -18.00
CA LYS A 501 34.17 -6.24 -17.49
C LYS A 501 33.94 -4.82 -16.95
N LEU A 502 33.04 -4.08 -17.58
CA LEU A 502 32.78 -2.67 -17.26
C LEU A 502 31.36 -2.50 -16.71
N LEU A 503 31.26 -1.89 -15.54
CA LEU A 503 30.00 -1.41 -14.95
C LEU A 503 29.84 0.08 -15.24
N LEU A 504 28.94 0.39 -16.18
CA LEU A 504 28.67 1.76 -16.59
C LEU A 504 27.66 2.40 -15.66
N VAL A 505 28.03 3.52 -15.07
CA VAL A 505 27.19 4.21 -14.08
C VAL A 505 27.02 5.67 -14.49
N CYS A 506 25.81 6.20 -14.35
CA CYS A 506 25.56 7.63 -14.45
C CYS A 506 24.48 8.04 -13.44
N ASN A 507 24.02 9.29 -13.46
CA ASN A 507 23.05 9.76 -12.47
C ASN A 507 21.74 8.95 -12.45
N LYS A 508 21.14 8.65 -13.62
CA LYS A 508 19.79 8.08 -13.75
C LYS A 508 19.74 6.78 -14.59
N GLY A 509 20.87 6.23 -15.02
CA GLY A 509 20.97 5.06 -15.90
C GLY A 509 20.94 5.38 -17.42
N LYS A 510 20.27 6.45 -17.87
CA LYS A 510 20.07 6.77 -19.29
C LYS A 510 21.37 7.01 -20.06
N ARG A 511 22.30 7.86 -19.54
CA ARG A 511 23.58 8.10 -20.21
C ARG A 511 24.45 6.85 -20.25
N ALA A 512 24.43 6.06 -19.18
CA ALA A 512 25.15 4.80 -19.11
C ALA A 512 24.63 3.80 -20.15
N TYR A 513 23.33 3.73 -20.40
CA TYR A 513 22.75 2.95 -21.49
C TYR A 513 23.23 3.40 -22.88
N LEU A 514 23.25 4.73 -23.12
CA LEU A 514 23.76 5.26 -24.37
C LEU A 514 25.26 4.98 -24.55
N LEU A 515 26.03 5.07 -23.46
CA LEU A 515 27.45 4.71 -23.44
C LEU A 515 27.65 3.22 -23.71
N GLN A 516 26.84 2.34 -23.12
CA GLN A 516 26.86 0.89 -23.39
C GLN A 516 26.71 0.61 -24.88
N ASN A 517 25.73 1.24 -25.54
CA ASN A 517 25.49 1.03 -26.96
C ASN A 517 26.70 1.48 -27.82
N ARG A 518 27.31 2.62 -27.48
CA ARG A 518 28.52 3.10 -28.21
C ARG A 518 29.71 2.17 -28.00
N LEU A 519 29.98 1.80 -26.74
CA LEU A 519 31.09 0.90 -26.43
C LEU A 519 30.92 -0.47 -27.12
N LYS A 520 29.70 -1.05 -27.10
CA LYS A 520 29.42 -2.28 -27.84
C LYS A 520 29.70 -2.14 -29.35
N PHE A 521 29.32 -1.02 -29.95
CA PHE A 521 29.62 -0.75 -31.37
C PHE A 521 31.14 -0.72 -31.66
N TYR A 522 31.93 -0.24 -30.70
CA TYR A 522 33.40 -0.22 -30.79
C TYR A 522 34.09 -1.48 -30.25
N GLY A 523 33.33 -2.56 -30.01
CA GLY A 523 33.89 -3.88 -29.73
C GLY A 523 34.04 -4.24 -28.25
N TYR A 524 33.53 -3.44 -27.33
CA TYR A 524 33.52 -3.78 -25.89
C TYR A 524 32.48 -4.88 -25.61
N LYS A 525 32.93 -6.04 -25.12
CA LYS A 525 32.10 -7.25 -25.04
C LYS A 525 31.34 -7.41 -23.73
N HIS A 526 31.90 -6.86 -22.66
CA HIS A 526 31.43 -7.16 -21.29
C HIS A 526 31.02 -5.89 -20.54
N THR A 527 30.00 -5.22 -21.08
CA THR A 527 29.47 -4.00 -20.45
C THR A 527 28.12 -4.25 -19.81
N LYS A 528 27.94 -3.80 -18.58
CA LYS A 528 26.63 -3.74 -17.93
C LYS A 528 26.37 -2.34 -17.38
N VAL A 529 25.11 -1.96 -17.28
CA VAL A 529 24.68 -0.69 -16.71
C VAL A 529 24.12 -0.93 -15.32
N LEU A 530 24.43 -0.07 -14.34
CA LEU A 530 23.74 -0.04 -13.06
C LEU A 530 22.41 0.70 -13.23
N GLU A 531 21.30 -0.02 -13.08
CA GLU A 531 19.96 0.56 -13.18
C GLU A 531 19.76 1.68 -12.17
N ALA A 532 19.03 2.72 -12.56
CA ALA A 532 18.75 3.91 -11.76
C ALA A 532 19.99 4.75 -11.34
N GLY A 533 21.21 4.28 -11.62
CA GLY A 533 22.46 5.00 -11.38
C GLY A 533 22.68 5.45 -9.94
N ILE A 534 23.49 6.50 -9.74
CA ILE A 534 23.82 7.03 -8.40
C ILE A 534 22.66 7.80 -7.72
N THR A 535 21.55 8.04 -8.40
CA THR A 535 20.35 8.60 -7.75
C THR A 535 19.71 7.59 -6.80
N PHE A 536 19.85 6.33 -7.09
CA PHE A 536 19.25 5.24 -6.32
C PHE A 536 20.27 4.41 -5.54
N ASN A 537 21.46 4.25 -6.07
CA ASN A 537 22.49 3.38 -5.52
C ASN A 537 23.66 4.20 -4.93
N ASP A 538 24.18 3.72 -3.81
CA ASP A 538 25.50 4.14 -3.32
C ASP A 538 26.55 3.33 -4.08
N VAL A 539 27.43 4.05 -4.81
CA VAL A 539 28.46 3.43 -5.65
C VAL A 539 29.83 3.71 -5.08
N GLU A 540 30.50 2.66 -4.68
CA GLU A 540 31.89 2.70 -4.21
C GLU A 540 32.82 2.11 -5.28
N VAL A 541 34.02 2.66 -5.40
CA VAL A 541 35.08 2.17 -6.29
C VAL A 541 36.19 1.62 -5.41
N GLU A 542 36.48 0.33 -5.54
CA GLU A 542 37.58 -0.35 -4.85
C GLU A 542 38.96 0.01 -5.40
#